data_0e4d0fe1afd2abe152791b184d0349cf
#
_entry.id   0e4d0fe1afd2abe152791b184d0349cf
#
_cell.length_a   1.000
_cell.length_b   1.000
_cell.length_c   1.000
_cell.angle_alpha   90.00
_cell.angle_beta   90.00
_cell.angle_gamma   90.00
#
_symmetry.space_group_name_H-M   'P 1'
#
loop_
_entity.id
_entity.type
_entity.pdbx_description
1 polymer ?
#
loop_
_entity_poly.entity_id
_entity_poly.type
_entity_poly.pdbx_seq_one_letter_code
_entity_poly.pdbx_strand_id
1 'polypeptide(L)'
;MDARFVAHRIRQLLDEGFPVQGEDGRQRPVRPEDIVILMRSPAARRKAFTAALQREDIPCAGGEEQSFFETMEIAVMVSFLQIVDNPRQDVPLLAVLRSPLLGFTPDRLAQIRGGHPEGDYYAALCADNGEDSRVFLERLEPLRAAAGELTADRLLWKLYTD
;
A
#
# COMPACT_ATOMS: atom_id res chain seq x y z
N MET A 1 -10.60 -5.82 -27.92
CA MET A 1 -11.32 -4.53 -27.88
C MET A 1 -10.27 -3.43 -27.79
N ASP A 2 -10.28 -2.49 -28.73
CA ASP A 2 -9.31 -1.41 -28.80
C ASP A 2 -9.76 -0.26 -27.89
N ALA A 3 -8.89 0.19 -27.01
CA ALA A 3 -9.17 1.27 -26.06
C ALA A 3 -9.51 2.60 -26.76
N ARG A 4 -8.89 2.84 -27.93
CA ARG A 4 -9.17 4.05 -28.74
C ARG A 4 -10.58 4.05 -29.31
N PHE A 5 -11.04 2.90 -29.80
CA PHE A 5 -12.40 2.78 -30.29
C PHE A 5 -13.43 3.05 -29.21
N VAL A 6 -13.21 2.52 -28.00
CA VAL A 6 -14.12 2.75 -26.87
C VAL A 6 -14.12 4.21 -26.44
N ALA A 7 -12.94 4.83 -26.32
CA ALA A 7 -12.84 6.25 -25.96
C ALA A 7 -13.56 7.14 -26.99
N HIS A 8 -13.34 6.91 -28.27
CA HIS A 8 -14.02 7.64 -29.34
C HIS A 8 -15.55 7.45 -29.29
N ARG A 9 -16.03 6.22 -29.04
CA ARG A 9 -17.48 5.97 -28.91
C ARG A 9 -18.08 6.67 -27.69
N ILE A 10 -17.38 6.72 -26.58
CA ILE A 10 -17.79 7.47 -25.38
C ILE A 10 -17.87 8.96 -25.71
N ARG A 11 -16.86 9.51 -26.39
CA ARG A 11 -16.87 10.92 -26.81
C ARG A 11 -18.11 11.24 -27.65
N GLN A 12 -18.42 10.39 -28.65
CA GLN A 12 -19.63 10.56 -29.46
C GLN A 12 -20.91 10.59 -28.61
N LEU A 13 -21.08 9.65 -27.67
CA LEU A 13 -22.26 9.62 -26.80
C LEU A 13 -22.41 10.89 -25.96
N LEU A 14 -21.29 11.44 -25.47
CA LEU A 14 -21.27 12.67 -24.70
C LEU A 14 -21.63 13.88 -25.57
N ASP A 15 -21.08 13.95 -26.80
CA ASP A 15 -21.35 15.06 -27.73
C ASP A 15 -22.78 15.05 -28.27
N GLU A 16 -23.32 13.84 -28.51
CA GLU A 16 -24.72 13.66 -28.94
C GLU A 16 -25.71 13.88 -27.78
N GLY A 17 -25.26 14.00 -26.56
CA GLY A 17 -26.11 14.12 -25.37
C GLY A 17 -27.04 12.92 -25.21
N PHE A 18 -26.49 11.69 -25.36
CA PHE A 18 -27.30 10.46 -25.30
C PHE A 18 -28.19 10.44 -24.06
N PRO A 19 -29.52 10.19 -24.21
CA PRO A 19 -30.43 10.29 -23.09
C PRO A 19 -30.28 9.12 -22.13
N VAL A 20 -30.06 9.43 -20.83
CA VAL A 20 -30.06 8.47 -19.72
C VAL A 20 -31.12 8.83 -18.70
N GLN A 21 -31.59 7.85 -17.95
CA GLN A 21 -32.55 8.07 -16.86
C GLN A 21 -31.80 8.52 -15.60
N GLY A 22 -32.11 9.70 -15.08
CA GLY A 22 -31.60 10.18 -13.81
C GLY A 22 -32.24 9.48 -12.61
N GLU A 23 -31.69 9.71 -11.41
CA GLU A 23 -32.24 9.15 -10.16
C GLU A 23 -33.68 9.62 -9.87
N ASP A 24 -34.05 10.79 -10.35
CA ASP A 24 -35.40 11.35 -10.26
C ASP A 24 -36.40 10.78 -11.29
N GLY A 25 -35.96 9.79 -12.09
CA GLY A 25 -36.76 9.17 -13.14
C GLY A 25 -36.90 10.00 -14.41
N ARG A 26 -36.30 11.22 -14.51
CA ARG A 26 -36.32 12.06 -15.69
C ARG A 26 -35.17 11.74 -16.61
N GLN A 27 -35.40 11.92 -17.92
CA GLN A 27 -34.31 11.79 -18.90
C GLN A 27 -33.41 13.04 -18.87
N ARG A 28 -32.11 12.82 -18.92
CA ARG A 28 -31.08 13.85 -19.05
C ARG A 28 -29.96 13.38 -19.98
N PRO A 29 -29.14 14.30 -20.51
CA PRO A 29 -27.93 13.92 -21.26
C PRO A 29 -26.97 13.10 -20.40
N VAL A 30 -26.31 12.13 -21.02
CA VAL A 30 -25.26 11.29 -20.40
C VAL A 30 -24.08 12.16 -19.97
N ARG A 31 -23.50 11.81 -18.84
CA ARG A 31 -22.27 12.42 -18.30
C ARG A 31 -21.17 11.36 -18.16
N PRO A 32 -19.89 11.75 -18.06
CA PRO A 32 -18.80 10.79 -17.86
C PRO A 32 -19.02 9.86 -16.65
N GLU A 33 -19.62 10.36 -15.58
CA GLU A 33 -19.94 9.61 -14.35
C GLU A 33 -20.99 8.50 -14.54
N ASP A 34 -21.77 8.57 -15.61
CA ASP A 34 -22.79 7.54 -15.92
C ASP A 34 -22.21 6.35 -16.69
N ILE A 35 -20.95 6.44 -17.12
CA ILE A 35 -20.35 5.47 -18.04
C ILE A 35 -19.34 4.62 -17.29
N VAL A 36 -19.55 3.30 -17.33
CA VAL A 36 -18.64 2.32 -16.71
C VAL A 36 -18.08 1.38 -17.76
N ILE A 37 -16.77 1.19 -17.76
CA ILE A 37 -16.08 0.23 -18.62
C ILE A 37 -15.77 -1.02 -17.80
N LEU A 38 -16.45 -2.12 -18.08
CA LEU A 38 -16.23 -3.41 -17.43
C LEU A 38 -15.23 -4.25 -18.21
N MET A 39 -14.22 -4.76 -17.51
CA MET A 39 -13.16 -5.59 -18.10
C MET A 39 -12.88 -6.80 -17.22
N ARG A 40 -12.59 -7.95 -17.85
CA ARG A 40 -12.24 -9.19 -17.13
C ARG A 40 -10.91 -9.09 -16.38
N SER A 41 -9.95 -8.31 -16.89
CA SER A 41 -8.63 -8.07 -16.28
C SER A 41 -8.29 -6.59 -16.39
N PRO A 42 -8.81 -5.74 -15.49
CA PRO A 42 -8.62 -4.29 -15.58
C PRO A 42 -7.15 -3.88 -15.41
N ALA A 43 -6.39 -4.50 -14.50
CA ALA A 43 -5.01 -4.13 -14.19
C ALA A 43 -4.10 -4.08 -15.43
N ALA A 44 -4.14 -5.11 -16.30
CA ALA A 44 -3.29 -5.18 -17.48
C ALA A 44 -3.65 -4.16 -18.58
N ARG A 45 -4.90 -3.68 -18.62
CA ARG A 45 -5.41 -2.82 -19.70
C ARG A 45 -5.71 -1.38 -19.25
N ARG A 46 -5.76 -1.12 -17.96
CA ARG A 46 -6.11 0.18 -17.39
C ARG A 46 -5.33 1.32 -18.02
N LYS A 47 -3.99 1.23 -18.06
CA LYS A 47 -3.13 2.29 -18.64
C LYS A 47 -3.52 2.65 -20.07
N ALA A 48 -3.83 1.66 -20.91
CA ALA A 48 -4.22 1.89 -22.30
C ALA A 48 -5.58 2.59 -22.41
N PHE A 49 -6.55 2.23 -21.57
CA PHE A 49 -7.87 2.87 -21.53
C PHE A 49 -7.79 4.28 -20.96
N THR A 50 -7.08 4.48 -19.85
CA THR A 50 -6.87 5.83 -19.26
C THR A 50 -6.21 6.77 -20.27
N ALA A 51 -5.14 6.32 -20.95
CA ALA A 51 -4.47 7.13 -21.97
C ALA A 51 -5.36 7.42 -23.18
N ALA A 52 -6.25 6.49 -23.58
CA ALA A 52 -7.18 6.70 -24.68
C ALA A 52 -8.28 7.71 -24.29
N LEU A 53 -8.83 7.62 -23.08
CA LEU A 53 -9.85 8.55 -22.56
C LEU A 53 -9.27 9.97 -22.37
N GLN A 54 -8.07 10.08 -21.84
CA GLN A 54 -7.37 11.37 -21.71
C GLN A 54 -7.14 12.08 -23.06
N ARG A 55 -6.87 11.33 -24.13
CA ARG A 55 -6.71 11.91 -25.48
C ARG A 55 -7.99 12.48 -26.05
N GLU A 56 -9.13 12.02 -25.59
CA GLU A 56 -10.46 12.50 -25.95
C GLU A 56 -11.00 13.50 -24.90
N ASP A 57 -10.15 13.98 -23.98
CA ASP A 57 -10.53 14.88 -22.87
C ASP A 57 -11.73 14.37 -22.05
N ILE A 58 -11.80 13.03 -21.85
CA ILE A 58 -12.83 12.40 -21.02
C ILE A 58 -12.27 12.15 -19.63
N PRO A 59 -12.82 12.78 -18.58
CA PRO A 59 -12.41 12.50 -17.22
C PRO A 59 -12.73 11.07 -16.86
N CYS A 60 -11.78 10.36 -16.22
CA CYS A 60 -12.00 9.01 -15.75
C CYS A 60 -11.59 8.87 -14.27
N ALA A 61 -12.47 8.30 -13.48
CA ALA A 61 -12.17 7.85 -12.12
C ALA A 61 -11.44 6.49 -12.21
N GLY A 62 -10.17 6.51 -12.38
CA GLY A 62 -9.33 5.32 -12.57
C GLY A 62 -7.88 5.69 -12.41
N GLY A 63 -7.59 6.60 -11.48
CA GLY A 63 -6.23 6.91 -11.05
C GLY A 63 -5.45 5.64 -10.70
N GLU A 64 -4.17 5.72 -10.66
CA GLU A 64 -3.32 4.66 -10.12
C GLU A 64 -3.88 4.27 -8.75
N GLU A 65 -4.66 3.18 -8.70
CA GLU A 65 -4.78 2.48 -7.43
C GLU A 65 -3.37 2.02 -7.13
N GLN A 66 -2.67 2.77 -6.28
CA GLN A 66 -1.59 2.14 -5.53
C GLN A 66 -2.22 0.88 -4.96
N SER A 67 -1.63 -0.26 -5.29
CA SER A 67 -2.09 -1.52 -4.70
C SER A 67 -2.18 -1.26 -3.19
N PHE A 68 -3.29 -1.63 -2.57
CA PHE A 68 -3.45 -1.47 -1.11
C PHE A 68 -2.19 -1.92 -0.35
N PHE A 69 -1.54 -3.00 -0.82
CA PHE A 69 -0.30 -3.53 -0.24
C PHE A 69 0.96 -2.71 -0.60
N GLU A 70 0.88 -1.73 -1.51
CA GLU A 70 2.00 -0.86 -1.89
C GLU A 70 1.97 0.48 -1.13
N THR A 71 0.94 0.74 -0.33
CA THR A 71 0.95 1.91 0.56
C THR A 71 1.99 1.72 1.65
N MET A 72 2.66 2.79 2.05
CA MET A 72 3.75 2.75 3.02
C MET A 72 3.30 2.13 4.35
N GLU A 73 2.11 2.47 4.80
CA GLU A 73 1.53 1.99 6.05
C GLU A 73 1.37 0.47 6.04
N ILE A 74 0.81 -0.07 4.96
CA ILE A 74 0.62 -1.52 4.81
C ILE A 74 1.97 -2.23 4.65
N ALA A 75 2.91 -1.66 3.88
CA ALA A 75 4.24 -2.23 3.73
C ALA A 75 5.00 -2.31 5.08
N VAL A 76 4.87 -1.28 5.94
CA VAL A 76 5.41 -1.29 7.28
C VAL A 76 4.75 -2.36 8.16
N MET A 77 3.42 -2.49 8.12
CA MET A 77 2.69 -3.52 8.88
C MET A 77 3.06 -4.93 8.44
N VAL A 78 3.20 -5.18 7.12
CA VAL A 78 3.69 -6.46 6.60
C VAL A 78 5.12 -6.73 7.08
N SER A 79 5.99 -5.73 7.05
CA SER A 79 7.36 -5.84 7.57
C SER A 79 7.37 -6.15 9.08
N PHE A 80 6.45 -5.56 9.84
CA PHE A 80 6.28 -5.89 11.26
C PHE A 80 5.93 -7.36 11.47
N LEU A 81 4.96 -7.90 10.73
CA LEU A 81 4.61 -9.31 10.80
C LEU A 81 5.79 -10.21 10.44
N GLN A 82 6.57 -9.81 9.43
CA GLN A 82 7.77 -10.55 9.02
C GLN A 82 8.83 -10.61 10.11
N ILE A 83 9.08 -9.52 10.85
CA ILE A 83 10.07 -9.52 11.93
C ILE A 83 9.55 -10.17 13.22
N VAL A 84 8.25 -10.19 13.44
CA VAL A 84 7.64 -10.98 14.52
C VAL A 84 7.89 -12.48 14.27
N ASP A 85 7.70 -12.94 13.04
CA ASP A 85 8.02 -14.33 12.64
C ASP A 85 9.53 -14.58 12.67
N ASN A 86 10.30 -13.77 11.93
CA ASN A 86 11.75 -13.90 11.86
C ASN A 86 12.44 -12.52 11.86
N PRO A 87 12.99 -12.06 13.01
CA PRO A 87 13.62 -10.73 13.11
C PRO A 87 15.00 -10.63 12.42
N ARG A 88 15.56 -11.75 11.97
CA ARG A 88 16.87 -11.80 11.30
C ARG A 88 16.81 -11.43 9.81
N GLN A 89 15.68 -10.91 9.35
CA GLN A 89 15.50 -10.37 8.01
C GLN A 89 15.83 -8.88 8.02
N ASP A 90 17.03 -8.49 7.56
CA ASP A 90 17.53 -7.12 7.65
C ASP A 90 16.61 -6.09 6.96
N VAL A 91 16.08 -6.40 5.77
CA VAL A 91 15.24 -5.45 5.01
C VAL A 91 13.93 -5.12 5.73
N PRO A 92 13.11 -6.09 6.17
CA PRO A 92 11.93 -5.81 6.96
C PRO A 92 12.25 -5.12 8.29
N LEU A 93 13.31 -5.55 8.99
CA LEU A 93 13.71 -4.95 10.26
C LEU A 93 14.07 -3.47 10.08
N LEU A 94 14.89 -3.13 9.11
CA LEU A 94 15.25 -1.74 8.81
C LEU A 94 14.04 -0.91 8.36
N ALA A 95 13.12 -1.49 7.59
CA ALA A 95 11.89 -0.82 7.19
C ALA A 95 11.03 -0.43 8.40
N VAL A 96 10.90 -1.33 9.37
CA VAL A 96 10.16 -1.08 10.62
C VAL A 96 10.87 -0.04 11.47
N LEU A 97 12.17 -0.17 11.72
CA LEU A 97 12.94 0.79 12.53
C LEU A 97 12.90 2.21 11.95
N ARG A 98 12.96 2.34 10.62
CA ARG A 98 12.87 3.64 9.93
C ARG A 98 11.46 4.20 9.80
N SER A 99 10.44 3.41 10.09
CA SER A 99 9.05 3.86 9.97
C SER A 99 8.77 5.05 10.90
N PRO A 100 7.76 5.87 10.59
CA PRO A 100 7.31 6.95 11.47
C PRO A 100 6.90 6.48 12.87
N LEU A 101 6.59 5.20 13.03
CA LEU A 101 6.20 4.59 14.30
C LEU A 101 7.37 4.50 15.29
N LEU A 102 8.58 4.21 14.80
CA LEU A 102 9.77 4.04 15.63
C LEU A 102 10.79 5.17 15.47
N GLY A 103 10.85 5.77 14.29
CA GLY A 103 11.59 6.99 14.04
C GLY A 103 13.11 6.91 14.13
N PHE A 104 13.72 5.72 13.99
CA PHE A 104 15.17 5.61 13.96
C PHE A 104 15.75 6.39 12.77
N THR A 105 16.70 7.27 13.05
CA THR A 105 17.37 8.03 12.01
C THR A 105 18.38 7.17 11.24
N PRO A 106 18.71 7.51 9.97
CA PRO A 106 19.76 6.81 9.23
C PRO A 106 21.11 6.79 9.97
N ASP A 107 21.46 7.89 10.63
CA ASP A 107 22.70 8.00 11.39
C ASP A 107 22.72 7.06 12.59
N ARG A 108 21.58 6.93 13.29
CA ARG A 108 21.44 6.01 14.42
C ARG A 108 21.57 4.55 13.96
N LEU A 109 20.94 4.20 12.85
CA LEU A 109 21.06 2.87 12.26
C LEU A 109 22.49 2.57 11.81
N ALA A 110 23.19 3.56 11.26
CA ALA A 110 24.59 3.43 10.89
C ALA A 110 25.50 3.23 12.13
N GLN A 111 25.22 3.94 13.24
CA GLN A 111 25.95 3.77 14.50
C GLN A 111 25.79 2.35 15.07
N ILE A 112 24.58 1.80 15.09
CA ILE A 112 24.31 0.43 15.54
C ILE A 112 25.14 -0.56 14.70
N ARG A 113 25.07 -0.46 13.37
CA ARG A 113 25.85 -1.32 12.46
C ARG A 113 27.35 -1.09 12.60
N GLY A 114 27.81 0.15 12.78
CA GLY A 114 29.24 0.48 12.96
C GLY A 114 29.81 -0.06 14.25
N GLY A 115 29.02 -0.15 15.33
CA GLY A 115 29.41 -0.78 16.60
C GLY A 115 29.49 -2.32 16.52
N HIS A 116 28.69 -2.93 15.64
CA HIS A 116 28.57 -4.38 15.46
C HIS A 116 28.48 -4.74 13.97
N PRO A 117 29.63 -4.77 13.26
CA PRO A 117 29.67 -4.90 11.80
C PRO A 117 29.39 -6.32 11.29
N GLU A 118 29.51 -7.34 12.14
CA GLU A 118 29.31 -8.75 11.77
C GLU A 118 27.89 -9.25 12.05
N GLY A 119 27.46 -10.26 11.30
CA GLY A 119 26.16 -10.91 11.45
C GLY A 119 25.00 -10.14 10.85
N ASP A 120 23.78 -10.54 11.16
CA ASP A 120 22.56 -9.85 10.77
C ASP A 120 22.33 -8.57 11.60
N TYR A 121 21.44 -7.72 11.13
CA TYR A 121 21.16 -6.45 11.81
C TYR A 121 20.48 -6.63 13.17
N TYR A 122 19.71 -7.70 13.33
CA TYR A 122 19.08 -8.02 14.61
C TYR A 122 20.12 -8.35 15.69
N ALA A 123 21.20 -9.07 15.34
CA ALA A 123 22.30 -9.33 16.26
C ALA A 123 23.01 -8.02 16.68
N ALA A 124 23.22 -7.11 15.74
CA ALA A 124 23.79 -5.79 16.03
C ALA A 124 22.87 -4.97 16.97
N LEU A 125 21.54 -5.02 16.73
CA LEU A 125 20.56 -4.35 17.56
C LEU A 125 20.50 -4.90 18.99
N CYS A 126 20.57 -6.23 19.14
CA CYS A 126 20.62 -6.87 20.46
C CYS A 126 21.89 -6.56 21.26
N ALA A 127 23.00 -6.29 20.58
CA ALA A 127 24.27 -5.93 21.20
C ALA A 127 24.40 -4.42 21.47
N ASP A 128 23.52 -3.60 20.89
CA ASP A 128 23.52 -2.15 21.10
C ASP A 128 22.97 -1.80 22.49
N ASN A 129 23.63 -0.85 23.15
CA ASN A 129 23.25 -0.39 24.49
C ASN A 129 22.34 0.86 24.47
N GLY A 130 21.85 1.27 23.32
CA GLY A 130 20.99 2.43 23.19
C GLY A 130 19.60 2.19 23.80
N GLU A 131 19.03 3.22 24.39
CA GLU A 131 17.70 3.17 25.00
C GLU A 131 16.61 2.84 23.97
N ASP A 132 16.74 3.39 22.76
CA ASP A 132 15.84 3.16 21.64
C ASP A 132 15.83 1.69 21.19
N SER A 133 17.02 1.08 21.10
CA SER A 133 17.17 -0.35 20.77
C SER A 133 16.55 -1.24 21.85
N ARG A 134 16.80 -0.92 23.12
CA ARG A 134 16.24 -1.64 24.27
C ARG A 134 14.70 -1.59 24.27
N VAL A 135 14.13 -0.38 24.16
CA VAL A 135 12.67 -0.19 24.13
C VAL A 135 12.02 -0.95 22.96
N PHE A 136 12.64 -0.93 21.80
CA PHE A 136 12.15 -1.69 20.64
C PHE A 136 12.15 -3.20 20.91
N LEU A 137 13.25 -3.75 21.43
CA LEU A 137 13.36 -5.18 21.73
C LEU A 137 12.38 -5.62 22.82
N GLU A 138 12.20 -4.81 23.87
CA GLU A 138 11.20 -5.04 24.92
C GLU A 138 9.76 -5.10 24.40
N ARG A 139 9.46 -4.37 23.33
CA ARG A 139 8.14 -4.43 22.66
C ARG A 139 8.02 -5.60 21.67
N LEU A 140 9.10 -5.93 21.00
CA LEU A 140 9.10 -7.00 19.97
C LEU A 140 8.94 -8.39 20.60
N GLU A 141 9.65 -8.69 21.68
CA GLU A 141 9.67 -10.02 22.29
C GLU A 141 8.30 -10.54 22.76
N PRO A 142 7.43 -9.73 23.43
CA PRO A 142 6.09 -10.17 23.79
C PRO A 142 5.21 -10.47 22.56
N LEU A 143 5.39 -9.70 21.46
CA LEU A 143 4.66 -9.93 20.23
C LEU A 143 5.07 -11.24 19.56
N ARG A 144 6.37 -11.54 19.55
CA ARG A 144 6.92 -12.80 19.04
C ARG A 144 6.44 -14.00 19.89
N ALA A 145 6.45 -13.86 21.20
CA ALA A 145 5.92 -14.90 22.09
C ALA A 145 4.43 -15.17 21.85
N ALA A 146 3.64 -14.10 21.63
CA ALA A 146 2.21 -14.21 21.37
C ALA A 146 1.88 -14.75 19.96
N ALA A 147 2.77 -14.59 18.99
CA ALA A 147 2.51 -14.95 17.59
C ALA A 147 2.22 -16.45 17.38
N GLY A 148 2.76 -17.32 18.23
CA GLY A 148 2.47 -18.76 18.20
C GLY A 148 1.07 -19.14 18.70
N GLU A 149 0.41 -18.25 19.44
CA GLU A 149 -0.89 -18.51 20.09
C GLU A 149 -2.04 -17.71 19.47
N LEU A 150 -1.73 -16.61 18.79
CA LEU A 150 -2.71 -15.69 18.21
C LEU A 150 -2.94 -15.96 16.73
N THR A 151 -4.17 -15.71 16.28
CA THR A 151 -4.49 -15.61 14.85
C THR A 151 -3.92 -14.31 14.26
N ALA A 152 -3.67 -14.28 12.96
CA ALA A 152 -3.04 -13.14 12.29
C ALA A 152 -3.82 -11.82 12.50
N ASP A 153 -5.16 -11.87 12.51
CA ASP A 153 -6.02 -10.71 12.77
C ASP A 153 -5.85 -10.16 14.18
N ARG A 154 -5.75 -11.03 15.20
CA ARG A 154 -5.52 -10.64 16.58
C ARG A 154 -4.11 -10.10 16.80
N LEU A 155 -3.12 -10.67 16.13
CA LEU A 155 -1.74 -10.16 16.17
C LEU A 155 -1.64 -8.78 15.54
N LEU A 156 -2.30 -8.57 14.39
CA LEU A 156 -2.40 -7.24 13.76
C LEU A 156 -3.10 -6.23 14.66
N TRP A 157 -4.20 -6.62 15.28
CA TRP A 157 -4.90 -5.74 16.22
C TRP A 157 -4.03 -5.34 17.40
N LYS A 158 -3.28 -6.29 17.94
CA LYS A 158 -2.33 -6.04 19.04
C LYS A 158 -1.20 -5.10 18.61
N LEU A 159 -0.63 -5.29 17.42
CA LEU A 159 0.36 -4.37 16.82
C LEU A 159 -0.15 -2.94 16.65
N TYR A 160 -1.45 -2.80 16.43
CA TYR A 160 -2.08 -1.49 16.19
C TYR A 160 -2.44 -0.74 17.48
N THR A 161 -2.63 -1.46 18.59
CA THR A 161 -3.12 -0.90 19.85
C THR A 161 -2.04 -0.72 20.92
N ASP A 162 -0.93 -1.46 20.86
CA ASP A 162 0.21 -1.43 21.79
C ASP A 162 1.37 -0.58 21.28
#